data_edeed6a51146a9d8a62e4c70fb4f48f2
#
_entry.id   edeed6a51146a9d8a62e4c70fb4f48f2
#
_cell.length_a   1.000
_cell.length_b   1.000
_cell.length_c   1.000
_cell.angle_alpha   90.00
_cell.angle_beta   90.00
_cell.angle_gamma   90.00
#
_symmetry.space_group_name_H-M   'P 1'
#
loop_
_entity.id
_entity.type
_entity.pdbx_description
1 polymer ?
#
loop_
_entity_poly.entity_id
_entity_poly.type
_entity_poly.pdbx_seq_one_letter_code
_entity_poly.pdbx_strand_id
1 'polypeptide(L)' 'DTVTRERRTLRARYQLIDLATGQTVLDATAGSDAGIDVVSSEYATIAGENTALENLTQEVAQQIVTRLSLFAQTGP' A
#
# COMPACT_ATOMS: atom_id res chain seq x y z
N ASP A 1 -23.36 -20.34 -9.68
CA ASP A 1 -22.40 -19.79 -8.71
C ASP A 1 -22.46 -18.28 -8.68
N THR A 2 -22.48 -17.73 -7.49
CA THR A 2 -22.51 -16.29 -7.31
C THR A 2 -21.09 -15.77 -7.12
N VAL A 3 -20.74 -14.74 -7.89
CA VAL A 3 -19.46 -14.04 -7.72
C VAL A 3 -19.75 -12.74 -6.99
N THR A 4 -19.10 -12.54 -5.87
CA THR A 4 -19.19 -11.31 -5.10
C THR A 4 -17.88 -10.53 -5.26
N ARG A 5 -18.02 -9.24 -5.55
CA ARG A 5 -16.83 -8.38 -5.65
C ARG A 5 -16.59 -7.70 -4.31
N GLU A 6 -15.39 -7.84 -3.81
CA GLU A 6 -14.97 -7.23 -2.56
C GLU A 6 -13.75 -6.36 -2.77
N ARG A 7 -13.58 -5.38 -1.91
CA ARG A 7 -12.44 -4.47 -1.96
C ARG A 7 -11.47 -4.81 -0.84
N ARG A 8 -10.20 -4.82 -1.18
CA ARG A 8 -9.12 -4.93 -0.20
C ARG A 8 -8.33 -3.64 -0.22
N THR A 9 -8.01 -3.13 0.95
CA THR A 9 -7.27 -1.87 1.09
C THR A 9 -6.02 -2.12 1.91
N LEU A 10 -4.91 -1.57 1.44
CA LEU A 10 -3.64 -1.57 2.18
C LEU A 10 -3.26 -0.12 2.46
N ARG A 11 -2.97 0.18 3.71
CA ARG A 11 -2.48 1.49 4.13
C ARG A 11 -1.20 1.34 4.93
N ALA A 12 -0.28 2.27 4.73
CA ALA A 12 0.96 2.31 5.48
C ALA A 12 1.22 3.75 5.91
N ARG A 13 1.32 3.96 7.21
CA ARG A 13 1.80 5.23 7.75
C ARG A 13 3.31 5.13 7.91
N TYR A 14 4.02 6.18 7.48
CA TYR A 14 5.47 6.17 7.57
C TYR A 14 5.96 7.55 7.98
N GLN A 15 7.14 7.55 8.60
CA GLN A 15 7.78 8.77 9.08
C GLN A 15 9.24 8.76 8.66
N LEU A 16 9.74 9.94 8.33
CA LEU A 16 11.17 10.15 8.11
C LEU A 16 11.69 10.97 9.30
N ILE A 17 12.69 10.44 9.97
CA ILE A 17 13.22 11.04 11.19
C ILE A 17 14.64 11.47 10.94
N ASP A 18 14.95 12.73 11.27
CA ASP A 18 16.32 13.23 11.23
C ASP A 18 17.07 12.67 12.45
N LEU A 19 18.04 11.81 12.19
CA LEU A 19 18.80 11.15 13.24
C LEU A 19 19.66 12.13 14.06
N ALA A 20 20.04 13.24 13.47
CA ALA A 20 20.86 14.24 14.18
C ALA A 20 20.05 14.99 15.25
N THR A 21 18.78 15.24 14.98
CA THR A 21 17.94 16.05 15.87
C THR A 21 16.85 15.23 16.57
N GLY A 22 16.55 14.03 16.06
CA GLY A 22 15.44 13.22 16.53
C GLY A 22 14.07 13.73 16.09
N GLN A 23 14.02 14.72 15.21
CA GLN A 23 12.77 15.30 14.75
C GLN A 23 12.18 14.54 13.57
N THR A 24 10.86 14.45 13.54
CA THR A 24 10.14 13.94 12.40
C THR A 24 10.05 15.02 11.34
N VAL A 25 10.66 14.79 10.18
CA VAL A 25 10.68 15.76 9.09
C VAL A 25 9.66 15.43 8.01
N LEU A 26 9.10 14.23 8.02
CA LEU A 26 8.03 13.83 7.12
C LEU A 26 7.16 12.81 7.84
N ASP A 27 5.85 13.00 7.79
CA ASP A 27 4.88 12.05 8.32
C ASP A 27 3.77 11.95 7.27
N ALA A 28 3.59 10.78 6.71
CA ALA A 28 2.66 10.60 5.60
C ALA A 28 2.04 9.21 5.63
N THR A 29 0.96 9.07 4.89
CA THR A 29 0.28 7.80 4.72
C THR A 29 0.18 7.50 3.23
N ALA A 30 0.53 6.28 2.85
CA ALA A 30 0.31 5.75 1.53
C ALA A 30 -0.80 4.71 1.60
N GLY A 31 -1.58 4.59 0.55
CA GLY A 31 -2.64 3.60 0.52
C GLY A 31 -3.12 3.33 -0.89
N SER A 32 -3.65 2.14 -1.08
CA SER A 32 -4.27 1.75 -2.33
C SER A 32 -5.31 0.68 -2.05
N ASP A 33 -6.20 0.46 -3.02
CA ASP A 33 -7.19 -0.58 -2.91
C ASP A 33 -7.28 -1.38 -4.20
N ALA A 34 -7.77 -2.61 -4.08
CA ALA A 34 -7.98 -3.51 -5.20
C ALA A 34 -9.29 -4.27 -5.01
N GLY A 35 -9.99 -4.50 -6.12
CA GLY A 35 -11.15 -5.37 -6.13
C GLY A 35 -10.73 -6.82 -6.33
N ILE A 36 -11.37 -7.73 -5.62
CA ILE A 36 -11.19 -9.16 -5.84
C ILE A 36 -12.55 -9.80 -6.05
N ASP A 37 -12.57 -10.88 -6.80
CA ASP A 37 -13.77 -11.68 -6.98
C ASP A 37 -13.75 -12.81 -5.96
N VAL A 38 -14.77 -12.86 -5.12
CA VAL A 38 -14.94 -13.95 -4.17
C VAL A 38 -15.86 -14.96 -4.83
N VAL A 39 -15.33 -16.15 -5.06
CA VAL A 39 -16.04 -17.22 -5.76
C VAL A 39 -16.24 -18.40 -4.82
N SER A 40 -17.03 -19.38 -5.28
CA SER A 40 -17.32 -20.56 -4.47
C SER A 40 -16.09 -21.42 -4.19
N SER A 41 -15.07 -21.34 -5.05
CA SER A 41 -13.82 -22.07 -4.82
C SER A 41 -12.94 -21.30 -3.83
N GLU A 42 -12.69 -21.90 -2.69
CA GLU A 42 -11.81 -21.35 -1.68
C GLU A 42 -10.40 -21.11 -2.20
N TYR A 43 -9.89 -22.04 -2.98
CA TYR A 43 -8.56 -21.93 -3.56
C TYR A 43 -8.45 -20.73 -4.50
N ALA A 44 -9.45 -20.54 -5.37
CA ALA A 44 -9.44 -19.41 -6.30
C ALA A 44 -9.54 -18.08 -5.57
N THR A 45 -10.32 -18.01 -4.49
CA THR A 45 -10.44 -16.81 -3.68
C THR A 45 -9.11 -16.47 -3.01
N ILE A 46 -8.43 -17.45 -2.44
CA ILE A 46 -7.12 -17.25 -1.80
C ILE A 46 -6.09 -16.79 -2.83
N ALA A 47 -6.06 -17.41 -4.01
CA ALA A 47 -5.14 -17.00 -5.07
C ALA A 47 -5.39 -15.56 -5.50
N GLY A 48 -6.67 -15.17 -5.62
CA GLY A 48 -7.04 -13.80 -5.96
C GLY A 48 -6.62 -12.80 -4.87
N GLU A 49 -6.79 -13.17 -3.61
CA GLU A 49 -6.35 -12.33 -2.49
C GLU A 49 -4.83 -12.13 -2.48
N ASN A 50 -4.07 -13.21 -2.73
CA ASN A 50 -2.61 -13.13 -2.77
C ASN A 50 -2.14 -12.22 -3.91
N THR A 51 -2.74 -12.32 -5.08
CA THR A 51 -2.40 -11.46 -6.22
C THR A 51 -2.73 -10.00 -5.91
N ALA A 52 -3.90 -9.75 -5.34
CA ALA A 52 -4.31 -8.40 -4.96
C ALA A 52 -3.33 -7.80 -3.93
N LEU A 53 -2.94 -8.60 -2.94
CA LEU A 53 -2.00 -8.13 -1.91
C LEU A 53 -0.63 -7.80 -2.51
N GLU A 54 -0.11 -8.63 -3.43
CA GLU A 54 1.14 -8.34 -4.13
C GLU A 54 1.05 -7.00 -4.88
N ASN A 55 -0.02 -6.79 -5.62
CA ASN A 55 -0.21 -5.55 -6.36
C ASN A 55 -0.32 -4.34 -5.43
N LEU A 56 -1.06 -4.48 -4.33
CA LEU A 56 -1.22 -3.40 -3.36
C LEU A 56 0.10 -3.05 -2.69
N THR A 57 0.91 -4.04 -2.33
CA THR A 57 2.21 -3.78 -1.69
C THR A 57 3.14 -3.04 -2.64
N GLN A 58 3.13 -3.39 -3.93
CA GLN A 58 3.94 -2.70 -4.92
C GLN A 58 3.48 -1.26 -5.11
N GLU A 59 2.18 -1.02 -5.19
CA GLU A 59 1.64 0.33 -5.34
C GLU A 59 1.94 1.20 -4.13
N VAL A 60 1.75 0.68 -2.92
CA VAL A 60 2.04 1.42 -1.69
C VAL A 60 3.52 1.72 -1.58
N ALA A 61 4.38 0.74 -1.88
CA ALA A 61 5.83 0.94 -1.87
C ALA A 61 6.24 2.02 -2.87
N GLN A 62 5.65 2.02 -4.07
CA GLN A 62 5.95 3.02 -5.09
C GLN A 62 5.52 4.42 -4.64
N GLN A 63 4.38 4.54 -3.97
CA GLN A 63 3.94 5.82 -3.41
C GLN A 63 4.94 6.34 -2.38
N ILE A 64 5.43 5.48 -1.50
CA ILE A 64 6.40 5.85 -0.48
C ILE A 64 7.70 6.32 -1.12
N VAL A 65 8.23 5.56 -2.09
CA VAL A 65 9.45 5.91 -2.81
C VAL A 65 9.29 7.25 -3.52
N THR A 66 8.17 7.46 -4.19
CA THR A 66 7.90 8.71 -4.90
C THR A 66 7.87 9.89 -3.93
N ARG A 67 7.20 9.74 -2.80
CA ARG A 67 7.11 10.81 -1.81
C ARG A 67 8.46 11.15 -1.20
N LEU A 68 9.25 10.12 -0.87
CA LEU A 68 10.60 10.33 -0.32
C LEU A 68 11.52 10.99 -1.34
N SER A 69 11.40 10.62 -2.61
CA SER A 69 12.18 11.23 -3.68
C SER A 69 11.86 12.72 -3.83
N LEU A 70 10.57 13.07 -3.78
CA LEU A 70 10.15 14.46 -3.82
C LEU A 70 10.67 15.24 -2.62
N PHE A 71 10.60 14.64 -1.43
CA PHE A 71 11.12 15.27 -0.22
C PHE A 71 12.63 15.51 -0.34
N ALA A 72 13.38 14.55 -0.88
CA ALA A 72 14.82 14.69 -1.06
C ALA A 72 15.17 15.80 -2.03
N GLN A 73 14.34 16.07 -3.03
CA GLN A 73 14.57 17.13 -4.01
C GLN A 73 14.21 18.51 -3.47
N THR A 74 13.12 18.62 -2.72
CA THR A 74 12.63 19.93 -2.26
C THR A 74 13.12 20.29 -0.86
N GLY A 75 13.59 19.29 -0.11
CA GLY A 75 14.01 19.45 1.26
C GLY A 75 12.85 19.61 2.24
N PRO A 76 13.16 19.77 3.50
CA PRO A 76 12.15 19.99 4.54
C PRO A 76 11.51 21.36 4.44
#